data_451ae561678b874d0342802aabff205f
#
_entry.id   451ae561678b874d0342802aabff205f
#
_cell.length_a   1.000
_cell.length_b   1.000
_cell.length_c   1.000
_cell.angle_alpha   90.00
_cell.angle_beta   90.00
_cell.angle_gamma   90.00
#
_symmetry.space_group_name_H-M   'P 1'
#
loop_
_entity.id
_entity.type
_entity.pdbx_description
1 polymer ?
#
loop_
_entity_poly.entity_id
_entity_poly.type
_entity_poly.pdbx_seq_one_letter_code
_entity_poly.pdbx_strand_id
1 'polypeptide(L)'
;FDGRFVHAIRKGPLLALGGGLLGEGEYEEAITTSQAPDDERELADAALAVVDRIFTERGLVVAIPPLYARVDLARDGEDRPLLMELELFEPSYFLDLAPGAERLLVDAVVARLSA
;
A
#
# COMPACT_ATOMS: atom_id res chain seq x y z
N PHE A 1 -1.72 -2.38 -8.44
CA PHE A 1 -0.98 -3.24 -9.35
C PHE A 1 -0.75 -2.50 -10.67
N ASP A 2 0.47 -2.58 -11.17
CA ASP A 2 0.88 -1.95 -12.43
C ASP A 2 0.56 -0.43 -12.50
N GLY A 3 0.85 0.28 -11.40
CA GLY A 3 0.57 1.71 -11.24
C GLY A 3 -0.89 2.09 -11.05
N ARG A 4 -1.79 1.11 -10.89
CA ARG A 4 -3.22 1.36 -10.68
C ARG A 4 -3.63 1.02 -9.26
N PHE A 5 -4.40 1.90 -8.64
CA PHE A 5 -5.05 1.61 -7.37
C PHE A 5 -6.02 0.44 -7.53
N VAL A 6 -5.99 -0.51 -6.59
CA VAL A 6 -6.86 -1.69 -6.60
C VAL A 6 -7.79 -1.70 -5.40
N HIS A 7 -7.23 -1.68 -4.20
CA HIS A 7 -8.01 -1.72 -2.96
C HIS A 7 -7.24 -1.09 -1.81
N ALA A 8 -7.94 -0.82 -0.73
CA ALA A 8 -7.36 -0.42 0.54
C ALA A 8 -7.94 -1.24 1.69
N ILE A 9 -7.14 -1.38 2.72
CA ILE A 9 -7.55 -1.94 4.00
C ILE A 9 -7.26 -0.94 5.11
N ARG A 10 -7.93 -1.10 6.24
CA ARG A 10 -7.63 -0.37 7.47
C ARG A 10 -7.13 -1.35 8.52
N LYS A 11 -5.98 -1.05 9.08
CA LYS A 11 -5.43 -1.76 10.24
C LYS A 11 -5.84 -1.01 11.51
N GLY A 12 -6.28 -1.75 12.52
CA GLY A 12 -6.58 -1.20 13.83
C GLY A 12 -5.32 -0.67 14.53
N PRO A 13 -5.44 0.20 15.52
CA PRO A 13 -4.29 0.69 16.27
C PRO A 13 -3.65 -0.44 17.07
N LEU A 14 -2.31 -0.52 17.03
CA LEU A 14 -1.49 -1.43 17.83
C LEU A 14 -1.23 -0.89 19.23
N LEU A 15 -1.21 0.44 19.36
CA LEU A 15 -0.84 1.14 20.59
C LEU A 15 -2.03 1.87 21.19
N ALA A 16 -2.11 1.83 22.52
CA ALA A 16 -3.05 2.66 23.26
C ALA A 16 -2.61 4.13 23.23
N LEU A 17 -3.59 5.04 23.29
CA LEU A 17 -3.30 6.46 23.49
C LEU A 17 -2.54 6.63 24.83
N GLY A 18 -1.35 7.21 24.77
CA GLY A 18 -0.47 7.34 25.95
C GLY A 18 0.61 6.26 26.07
N GLY A 19 0.66 5.33 25.13
CA GLY A 19 1.68 4.26 25.06
C GLY A 19 1.21 2.92 25.62
N GLY A 20 1.94 1.88 25.28
CA GLY A 20 1.61 0.49 25.61
C GLY A 20 0.82 -0.20 24.50
N LEU A 21 0.83 -1.54 24.51
CA LEU A 21 0.06 -2.36 23.57
C LEU A 21 -1.41 -2.41 23.98
N LEU A 22 -2.30 -2.41 23.01
CA LEU A 22 -3.71 -2.69 23.24
C LEU A 22 -3.89 -4.20 23.48
N GLY A 23 -4.31 -4.54 24.68
CA GLY A 23 -4.61 -5.92 25.09
C GLY A 23 -3.50 -6.62 25.88
N GLU A 24 -3.91 -7.44 26.85
CA GLU A 24 -3.04 -8.42 27.53
C GLU A 24 -3.24 -9.76 26.79
N GLY A 25 -2.23 -10.23 26.05
CA GLY A 25 -2.27 -11.51 25.35
C GLY A 25 -1.81 -11.45 23.90
N GLU A 26 -2.15 -12.47 23.11
CA GLU A 26 -1.89 -12.49 21.68
C GLU A 26 -2.70 -11.35 21.00
N TYR A 27 -1.96 -10.38 20.44
CA TYR A 27 -2.56 -9.29 19.71
C TYR A 27 -3.05 -9.79 18.34
N GLU A 28 -4.35 -9.72 18.13
CA GLU A 28 -4.95 -9.97 16.83
C GLU A 28 -5.25 -8.63 16.15
N GLU A 29 -4.50 -8.32 15.10
CA GLU A 29 -4.66 -7.07 14.36
C GLU A 29 -6.02 -7.03 13.68
N ALA A 30 -6.85 -6.06 14.04
CA ALA A 30 -8.13 -5.86 13.37
C ALA A 30 -7.91 -5.26 11.99
N ILE A 31 -8.02 -6.10 10.94
CA ILE A 31 -7.88 -5.69 9.55
C ILE A 31 -9.26 -5.72 8.89
N THR A 32 -9.65 -4.62 8.28
CA THR A 32 -10.95 -4.47 7.60
C THR A 32 -10.78 -3.85 6.22
N THR A 33 -11.74 -4.09 5.34
CA THR A 33 -11.81 -3.37 4.06
C THR A 33 -11.99 -1.87 4.30
N SER A 34 -11.39 -1.06 3.45
CA SER A 34 -11.51 0.40 3.49
C SER A 34 -11.63 0.97 2.09
N GLN A 35 -12.22 2.15 2.00
CA GLN A 35 -12.12 2.97 0.80
C GLN A 35 -11.10 4.07 1.08
N ALA A 36 -10.04 4.13 0.27
CA ALA A 36 -9.07 5.20 0.38
C ALA A 36 -9.70 6.52 -0.09
N PRO A 37 -9.75 7.56 0.75
CA PRO A 37 -10.12 8.91 0.34
C PRO A 37 -9.18 9.44 -0.76
N ASP A 38 -9.61 10.47 -1.47
CA ASP A 38 -8.84 11.01 -2.60
C ASP A 38 -7.48 11.55 -2.16
N ASP A 39 -7.38 12.23 -1.01
CA ASP A 39 -6.14 12.75 -0.46
C ASP A 39 -5.12 11.64 -0.11
N GLU A 40 -5.59 10.49 0.35
CA GLU A 40 -4.73 9.31 0.60
C GLU A 40 -4.23 8.72 -0.71
N ARG A 41 -5.08 8.63 -1.73
CA ARG A 41 -4.68 8.16 -3.06
C ARG A 41 -3.69 9.10 -3.75
N GLU A 42 -3.93 10.40 -3.68
CA GLU A 42 -3.01 11.42 -4.20
C GLU A 42 -1.63 11.32 -3.55
N LEU A 43 -1.56 11.14 -2.22
CA LEU A 43 -0.30 10.95 -1.53
C LEU A 43 0.41 9.65 -1.95
N ALA A 44 -0.33 8.55 -2.10
CA ALA A 44 0.22 7.28 -2.55
C ALA A 44 0.77 7.38 -3.99
N ASP A 45 0.05 8.01 -4.89
CA ASP A 45 0.50 8.24 -6.28
C ASP A 45 1.75 9.13 -6.33
N ALA A 46 1.79 10.18 -5.50
CA ALA A 46 2.96 11.04 -5.38
C ALA A 46 4.19 10.29 -4.85
N ALA A 47 4.01 9.39 -3.87
CA ALA A 47 5.09 8.55 -3.35
C ALA A 47 5.65 7.62 -4.43
N LEU A 48 4.79 6.97 -5.21
CA LEU A 48 5.21 6.13 -6.34
C LEU A 48 5.94 6.92 -7.42
N ALA A 49 5.48 8.11 -7.76
CA ALA A 49 6.16 8.97 -8.73
C ALA A 49 7.57 9.37 -8.28
N VAL A 50 7.80 9.53 -6.97
CA VAL A 50 9.15 9.76 -6.42
C VAL A 50 10.05 8.55 -6.61
N VAL A 51 9.53 7.33 -6.39
CA VAL A 51 10.28 6.08 -6.63
C VAL A 51 10.70 5.98 -8.09
N ASP A 52 9.78 6.17 -9.02
CA ASP A 52 10.04 6.11 -10.46
C ASP A 52 11.13 7.10 -10.86
N ARG A 53 11.08 8.31 -10.33
CA ARG A 53 12.11 9.32 -10.55
C ARG A 53 13.47 8.90 -10.02
N ILE A 54 13.54 8.41 -8.77
CA ILE A 54 14.79 7.96 -8.15
C ILE A 54 15.41 6.81 -8.95
N PHE A 55 14.63 5.85 -9.39
CA PHE A 55 15.11 4.73 -10.17
C PHE A 55 15.66 5.17 -11.52
N THR A 56 14.95 6.08 -12.18
CA THR A 56 15.39 6.67 -13.46
C THR A 56 16.69 7.46 -13.30
N GLU A 57 16.77 8.35 -12.32
CA GLU A 57 17.95 9.20 -12.06
C GLU A 57 19.19 8.36 -11.69
N ARG A 58 19.00 7.22 -11.02
CA ARG A 58 20.07 6.30 -10.65
C ARG A 58 20.43 5.29 -11.74
N GLY A 59 19.76 5.31 -12.87
CA GLY A 59 19.98 4.37 -13.98
C GLY A 59 19.67 2.92 -13.59
N LEU A 60 18.76 2.71 -12.64
CA LEU A 60 18.32 1.37 -12.27
C LEU A 60 17.40 0.82 -13.36
N VAL A 61 17.77 -0.34 -13.90
CA VAL A 61 16.96 -1.03 -14.91
C VAL A 61 15.85 -1.81 -14.20
N VAL A 62 14.76 -1.14 -13.92
CA VAL A 62 13.57 -1.72 -13.30
C VAL A 62 12.35 -1.43 -14.16
N ALA A 63 11.34 -2.30 -14.06
CA ALA A 63 10.07 -2.02 -14.71
C ALA A 63 9.34 -0.88 -13.99
N ILE A 64 8.96 0.14 -14.73
CA ILE A 64 8.23 1.31 -14.23
C ILE A 64 6.89 1.38 -14.95
N PRO A 65 5.77 1.51 -14.23
CA PRO A 65 5.63 1.48 -12.77
C PRO A 65 5.99 0.11 -12.18
N PRO A 66 6.23 -0.01 -10.85
CA PRO A 66 6.37 -1.31 -10.20
C PRO A 66 5.17 -2.22 -10.50
N LEU A 67 5.40 -3.52 -10.63
CA LEU A 67 4.31 -4.49 -10.84
C LEU A 67 3.27 -4.40 -9.73
N TYR A 68 3.74 -4.18 -8.53
CA TYR A 68 2.92 -3.97 -7.35
C TYR A 68 3.60 -3.00 -6.39
N ALA A 69 2.79 -2.38 -5.55
CA ALA A 69 3.25 -1.63 -4.40
C ALA A 69 2.18 -1.65 -3.31
N ARG A 70 2.61 -1.60 -2.05
CA ARG A 70 1.75 -1.31 -0.91
C ARG A 70 2.22 0.00 -0.29
N VAL A 71 1.30 0.92 -0.08
CA VAL A 71 1.55 2.21 0.53
C VAL A 71 0.78 2.27 1.84
N ASP A 72 1.50 2.33 2.95
CA ASP A 72 0.91 2.40 4.27
C ASP A 72 0.88 3.86 4.74
N LEU A 73 -0.31 4.32 5.10
CA LEU A 73 -0.58 5.69 5.49
C LEU A 73 -1.16 5.75 6.90
N ALA A 74 -0.91 6.85 7.59
CA ALA A 74 -1.59 7.24 8.81
C ALA A 74 -2.12 8.66 8.68
N ARG A 75 -2.97 9.08 9.60
CA ARG A 75 -3.41 10.47 9.69
C ARG A 75 -2.82 11.14 10.93
N ASP A 76 -2.36 12.37 10.77
CA ASP A 76 -1.87 13.18 11.89
C ASP A 76 -3.02 13.76 12.73
N GLY A 77 -2.67 14.56 13.76
CA GLY A 77 -3.66 15.18 14.64
C GLY A 77 -4.54 16.25 13.97
N GLU A 78 -4.22 16.64 12.74
CA GLU A 78 -5.00 17.57 11.91
C GLU A 78 -5.71 16.85 10.75
N ASP A 79 -5.81 15.52 10.84
CA ASP A 79 -6.45 14.65 9.86
C ASP A 79 -5.80 14.68 8.47
N ARG A 80 -4.50 15.01 8.38
CA ARG A 80 -3.75 14.98 7.13
C ARG A 80 -3.09 13.62 6.92
N PRO A 81 -3.10 13.03 5.70
CA PRO A 81 -2.44 11.77 5.45
C PRO A 81 -0.91 11.91 5.50
N LEU A 82 -0.27 10.94 6.13
CA LEU A 82 1.18 10.82 6.26
C LEU A 82 1.64 9.48 5.70
N LEU A 83 2.71 9.50 4.90
CA LEU A 83 3.36 8.27 4.43
C LEU A 83 4.10 7.62 5.59
N MET A 84 3.75 6.39 5.90
CA MET A 84 4.41 5.58 6.92
C MET A 84 5.40 4.60 6.31
N GLU A 85 4.98 3.88 5.25
CA GLU A 85 5.77 2.86 4.60
C GLU A 85 5.40 2.73 3.12
N LEU A 86 6.39 2.37 2.31
CA LEU A 86 6.21 2.01 0.91
C LEU A 86 6.92 0.69 0.65
N GLU A 87 6.16 -0.37 0.43
CA GLU A 87 6.67 -1.71 0.16
C GLU A 87 6.59 -2.04 -1.34
N LEU A 88 7.76 -2.36 -1.91
CA LEU A 88 7.91 -2.77 -3.31
C LEU A 88 8.36 -4.23 -3.44
N PHE A 89 8.66 -4.89 -2.33
CA PHE A 89 9.11 -6.27 -2.24
C PHE A 89 8.29 -7.03 -1.20
N GLU A 90 7.71 -8.15 -1.61
CA GLU A 90 7.01 -9.11 -0.74
C GLU A 90 5.90 -8.53 0.17
N PRO A 91 5.14 -7.47 -0.22
CA PRO A 91 4.08 -6.97 0.64
C PRO A 91 2.96 -8.01 0.78
N SER A 92 2.31 -8.02 1.93
CA SER A 92 1.01 -8.66 2.06
C SER A 92 -0.03 -7.87 1.27
N TYR A 93 -0.76 -8.54 0.36
CA TYR A 93 -1.75 -7.88 -0.50
C TYR A 93 -3.16 -7.88 0.08
N PHE A 94 -3.40 -8.68 1.12
CA PHE A 94 -4.74 -8.83 1.74
C PHE A 94 -5.84 -9.11 0.70
N LEU A 95 -5.56 -10.01 -0.25
CA LEU A 95 -6.46 -10.33 -1.36
C LEU A 95 -7.77 -10.94 -0.90
N ASP A 96 -7.76 -11.63 0.23
CA ASP A 96 -8.94 -12.17 0.90
C ASP A 96 -9.97 -11.10 1.30
N LEU A 97 -9.51 -9.85 1.50
CA LEU A 97 -10.35 -8.70 1.80
C LEU A 97 -10.78 -7.90 0.56
N ALA A 98 -10.31 -8.28 -0.63
CA ALA A 98 -10.55 -7.58 -1.87
C ALA A 98 -10.93 -8.55 -3.02
N PRO A 99 -12.15 -9.12 -3.01
CA PRO A 99 -12.58 -10.08 -4.01
C PRO A 99 -12.38 -9.57 -5.44
N GLY A 100 -11.69 -10.34 -6.26
CA GLY A 100 -11.34 -9.99 -7.63
C GLY A 100 -9.99 -9.30 -7.81
N ALA A 101 -9.33 -8.86 -6.74
CA ALA A 101 -8.02 -8.23 -6.80
C ALA A 101 -6.93 -9.22 -7.26
N GLU A 102 -7.08 -10.50 -6.93
CA GLU A 102 -6.20 -11.58 -7.38
C GLU A 102 -6.16 -11.68 -8.91
N ARG A 103 -7.30 -11.48 -9.57
CA ARG A 103 -7.37 -11.46 -11.04
C ARG A 103 -6.61 -10.27 -11.63
N LEU A 104 -6.76 -9.10 -11.04
CA LEU A 104 -6.05 -7.90 -11.49
C LEU A 104 -4.53 -8.05 -11.36
N LEU A 105 -4.06 -8.73 -10.31
CA LEU A 105 -2.64 -9.05 -10.16
C LEU A 105 -2.18 -10.02 -11.26
N VAL A 106 -2.93 -11.08 -11.51
CA VAL A 106 -2.61 -12.04 -12.58
C VAL A 106 -2.59 -11.36 -13.95
N ASP A 107 -3.58 -10.53 -14.24
CA ASP A 107 -3.66 -9.80 -15.51
C ASP A 107 -2.45 -8.86 -15.69
N ALA A 108 -2.00 -8.18 -14.62
CA ALA A 108 -0.80 -7.35 -14.63
C ALA A 108 0.49 -8.16 -14.90
N VAL A 109 0.62 -9.33 -14.27
CA VAL A 109 1.76 -10.26 -14.52
C VAL A 109 1.76 -10.72 -15.98
N VAL A 110 0.62 -11.20 -16.47
CA VAL A 110 0.50 -11.71 -17.85
C VAL A 110 0.82 -10.62 -18.88
N ALA A 111 0.33 -9.40 -18.66
CA ALA A 111 0.61 -8.27 -19.55
C ALA A 111 2.12 -8.02 -19.67
N ARG A 112 2.88 -8.10 -18.57
CA ARG A 112 4.33 -7.89 -18.59
C ARG A 112 5.13 -9.05 -19.18
N LEU A 113 4.64 -10.28 -19.07
CA LEU A 113 5.28 -11.44 -19.68
C LEU A 113 5.03 -11.50 -21.18
N SER A 114 4.01 -10.81 -21.68
CA SER A 114 3.62 -10.77 -23.08
C SER A 114 4.16 -9.54 -23.84
N ALA A 115 4.79 -8.62 -23.13
CA ALA A 115 5.42 -7.43 -23.69
C ALA A 115 6.87 -7.70 -24.04
#